data_c9961fd2883a718e185859b18ac5c543
#
_entry.id   c9961fd2883a718e185859b18ac5c543
#
_cell.length_a   1.000
_cell.length_b   1.000
_cell.length_c   1.000
_cell.angle_alpha   90.00
_cell.angle_beta   90.00
_cell.angle_gamma   90.00
#
_symmetry.space_group_name_H-M   'P 1'
#
loop_
_entity.id
_entity.type
_entity.pdbx_description
1 polymer ?
#
loop_
_entity_poly.entity_id
_entity_poly.type
_entity_poly.pdbx_seq_one_letter_code
_entity_poly.pdbx_strand_id
1 'polypeptide(L)'
;QALVQALSSGWSVEAETSADLGGVQYMMQSSYNATGLLTFMERMAYNERFAPIQSLGIYRTHPPSRERVQFMRAKMATYRIPIQRSLVTTSMAARVEPEDNGGLKLSFGKMPIHVFRGDDSVARADDAEEKLNRFFDSEPTLVDLDVTNDGIVRGSGRRLFEVKWDDREGTEEGMDSMIESVRTNLQRALFDFNYRTAIDRSRSQPAETDSSNNVRTSGP
;
A
#
# COMPACT_ATOMS: atom_id res chain seq x y z
N GLN A 1 -29.95 27.90 -11.88
CA GLN A 1 -29.72 26.54 -11.37
C GLN A 1 -28.24 26.14 -11.40
N ALA A 2 -27.49 26.42 -12.50
CA ALA A 2 -26.07 26.08 -12.60
C ALA A 2 -25.18 26.79 -11.55
N LEU A 3 -25.47 28.03 -11.18
CA LEU A 3 -24.73 28.79 -10.16
C LEU A 3 -24.91 28.19 -8.74
N VAL A 4 -26.15 27.81 -8.41
CA VAL A 4 -26.47 27.16 -7.11
C VAL A 4 -25.79 25.79 -7.03
N GLN A 5 -25.75 25.07 -8.14
CA GLN A 5 -25.10 23.75 -8.22
C GLN A 5 -23.57 23.84 -8.12
N ALA A 6 -22.97 24.88 -8.73
CA ALA A 6 -21.53 25.16 -8.62
C ALA A 6 -21.13 25.58 -7.19
N LEU A 7 -21.96 26.42 -6.53
CA LEU A 7 -21.73 26.81 -5.14
C LEU A 7 -21.90 25.64 -4.17
N SER A 8 -22.91 24.79 -4.38
CA SER A 8 -23.11 23.61 -3.51
C SER A 8 -22.01 22.55 -3.68
N SER A 9 -21.48 22.37 -4.90
CA SER A 9 -20.34 21.43 -5.13
C SER A 9 -19.03 21.94 -4.52
N GLY A 10 -18.73 23.25 -4.58
CA GLY A 10 -17.55 23.84 -3.95
C GLY A 10 -17.57 23.73 -2.42
N TRP A 11 -18.72 23.99 -1.82
CA TRP A 11 -18.91 23.81 -0.35
C TRP A 11 -18.75 22.35 0.07
N SER A 12 -19.21 21.43 -0.74
CA SER A 12 -19.08 20.00 -0.49
C SER A 12 -17.62 19.55 -0.44
N VAL A 13 -16.75 20.01 -1.35
CA VAL A 13 -15.33 19.64 -1.39
C VAL A 13 -14.58 20.15 -0.15
N GLU A 14 -14.80 21.39 0.24
CA GLU A 14 -14.17 21.95 1.45
C GLU A 14 -14.66 21.25 2.73
N ALA A 15 -15.95 20.97 2.83
CA ALA A 15 -16.52 20.28 3.97
C ALA A 15 -15.98 18.86 4.11
N GLU A 16 -15.89 18.09 3.01
CA GLU A 16 -15.33 16.75 3.00
C GLU A 16 -13.83 16.76 3.37
N THR A 17 -13.06 17.69 2.80
CA THR A 17 -11.64 17.83 3.11
C THR A 17 -11.42 18.18 4.59
N SER A 18 -12.26 19.07 5.14
CA SER A 18 -12.22 19.43 6.56
C SER A 18 -12.62 18.26 7.46
N ALA A 19 -13.61 17.48 7.05
CA ALA A 19 -14.04 16.28 7.78
C ALA A 19 -12.94 15.20 7.78
N ASP A 20 -12.28 14.98 6.63
CA ASP A 20 -11.15 14.04 6.53
C ASP A 20 -9.99 14.46 7.44
N LEU A 21 -9.65 15.75 7.45
CA LEU A 21 -8.61 16.30 8.34
C LEU A 21 -8.99 16.15 9.81
N GLY A 22 -10.22 16.49 10.16
CA GLY A 22 -10.76 16.29 11.51
C GLY A 22 -10.70 14.82 11.91
N GLY A 23 -11.06 13.90 11.01
CA GLY A 23 -10.97 12.46 11.23
C GLY A 23 -9.54 12.02 11.56
N VAL A 24 -8.55 12.44 10.78
CA VAL A 24 -7.12 12.15 11.06
C VAL A 24 -6.71 12.69 12.41
N GLN A 25 -7.08 13.94 12.74
CA GLN A 25 -6.74 14.56 14.02
C GLN A 25 -7.38 13.85 15.22
N TYR A 26 -8.64 13.42 15.12
CA TYR A 26 -9.30 12.63 16.15
C TYR A 26 -8.64 11.26 16.34
N MET A 27 -8.27 10.59 15.23
CA MET A 27 -7.55 9.32 15.32
C MET A 27 -6.19 9.49 16.02
N MET A 28 -5.46 10.58 15.76
CA MET A 28 -4.19 10.88 16.44
C MET A 28 -4.35 11.09 17.96
N GLN A 29 -5.51 11.54 18.42
CA GLN A 29 -5.82 11.77 19.84
C GLN A 29 -6.43 10.54 20.51
N SER A 30 -6.68 9.49 19.76
CA SER A 30 -7.29 8.24 20.22
C SER A 30 -6.26 7.11 20.26
N SER A 31 -6.65 5.94 20.76
CA SER A 31 -5.86 4.71 20.68
C SER A 31 -5.91 4.02 19.31
N TYR A 32 -6.67 4.56 18.34
CA TYR A 32 -6.82 3.97 17.02
C TYR A 32 -5.72 4.44 16.06
N ASN A 33 -5.28 3.55 15.17
CA ASN A 33 -4.30 3.89 14.16
C ASN A 33 -4.95 4.69 13.00
N ALA A 34 -4.44 5.90 12.74
CA ALA A 34 -4.95 6.78 11.69
C ALA A 34 -4.90 6.15 10.28
N THR A 35 -4.02 5.18 10.05
CA THR A 35 -3.98 4.41 8.79
C THR A 35 -5.31 3.71 8.50
N GLY A 36 -6.13 3.41 9.53
CA GLY A 36 -7.45 2.80 9.35
C GLY A 36 -8.39 3.65 8.49
N LEU A 37 -8.37 4.98 8.69
CA LEU A 37 -9.15 5.91 7.89
C LEU A 37 -8.64 5.96 6.44
N LEU A 38 -7.32 5.98 6.26
CA LEU A 38 -6.70 5.93 4.93
C LEU A 38 -7.09 4.65 4.17
N THR A 39 -6.95 3.47 4.80
CA THR A 39 -7.29 2.19 4.15
C THR A 39 -8.77 2.06 3.82
N PHE A 40 -9.65 2.67 4.63
CA PHE A 40 -11.06 2.77 4.31
C PHE A 40 -11.30 3.58 3.03
N MET A 41 -10.67 4.76 2.90
CA MET A 41 -10.77 5.59 1.70
C MET A 41 -10.12 4.94 0.48
N GLU A 42 -9.00 4.25 0.62
CA GLU A 42 -8.37 3.46 -0.45
C GLU A 42 -9.32 2.38 -0.97
N ARG A 43 -10.03 1.69 -0.08
CA ARG A 43 -11.05 0.70 -0.47
C ARG A 43 -12.23 1.33 -1.19
N MET A 44 -12.70 2.50 -0.76
CA MET A 44 -13.74 3.24 -1.48
C MET A 44 -13.27 3.62 -2.88
N ALA A 45 -12.09 4.23 -3.01
CA ALA A 45 -11.49 4.60 -4.29
C ALA A 45 -11.28 3.39 -5.22
N TYR A 46 -10.93 2.24 -4.67
CA TYR A 46 -10.83 0.99 -5.42
C TYR A 46 -12.20 0.55 -5.94
N ASN A 47 -13.24 0.55 -5.11
CA ASN A 47 -14.58 0.12 -5.49
C ASN A 47 -15.21 1.06 -6.54
N GLU A 48 -14.96 2.36 -6.46
CA GLU A 48 -15.46 3.35 -7.42
C GLU A 48 -14.98 3.08 -8.85
N ARG A 49 -13.82 2.44 -9.06
CA ARG A 49 -13.32 2.08 -10.39
C ARG A 49 -14.20 1.07 -11.13
N PHE A 50 -14.94 0.27 -10.39
CA PHE A 50 -15.79 -0.80 -10.91
C PHE A 50 -17.29 -0.46 -10.82
N ALA A 51 -17.63 0.67 -10.17
CA ALA A 51 -19.03 1.08 -10.04
C ALA A 51 -19.55 1.60 -11.39
N PRO A 52 -20.74 1.19 -11.85
CA PRO A 52 -21.36 1.76 -13.02
C PRO A 52 -21.59 3.27 -12.82
N ILE A 53 -21.24 4.09 -13.80
CA ILE A 53 -21.36 5.56 -13.77
C ILE A 53 -22.78 6.01 -13.38
N GLN A 54 -23.80 5.21 -13.63
CA GLN A 54 -25.20 5.51 -13.33
C GLN A 54 -25.59 5.34 -11.85
N SER A 55 -24.83 4.61 -11.05
CA SER A 55 -25.09 4.45 -9.59
C SER A 55 -24.55 5.61 -8.74
N LEU A 56 -23.92 6.61 -9.38
CA LEU A 56 -23.17 7.67 -8.76
C LEU A 56 -23.98 8.94 -8.44
N GLY A 57 -25.31 8.86 -8.35
CA GLY A 57 -26.17 10.04 -8.08
C GLY A 57 -25.75 10.84 -6.83
N ILE A 58 -25.33 10.17 -5.78
CA ILE A 58 -24.86 10.77 -4.52
C ILE A 58 -23.41 11.31 -4.66
N TYR A 59 -22.58 10.69 -5.48
CA TYR A 59 -21.15 11.04 -5.65
C TYR A 59 -20.91 12.23 -6.58
N ARG A 60 -21.96 12.76 -7.24
CA ARG A 60 -21.82 13.96 -8.09
C ARG A 60 -21.53 15.24 -7.29
N THR A 61 -21.78 15.22 -5.99
CA THR A 61 -21.56 16.36 -5.08
C THR A 61 -20.31 16.21 -4.20
N HIS A 62 -19.69 15.03 -4.17
CA HIS A 62 -18.49 14.75 -3.37
C HIS A 62 -17.26 14.60 -4.25
N PRO A 63 -16.07 15.03 -3.79
CA PRO A 63 -14.83 14.77 -4.52
C PRO A 63 -14.58 13.25 -4.61
N PRO A 64 -13.98 12.78 -5.72
CA PRO A 64 -13.62 11.38 -5.88
C PRO A 64 -12.81 10.86 -4.69
N SER A 65 -13.09 9.66 -4.22
CA SER A 65 -12.35 9.05 -3.10
C SER A 65 -10.84 8.98 -3.35
N ARG A 66 -10.42 8.93 -4.62
CA ARG A 66 -9.00 8.98 -5.01
C ARG A 66 -8.33 10.31 -4.61
N GLU A 67 -8.98 11.45 -4.81
CA GLU A 67 -8.44 12.76 -4.44
C GLU A 67 -8.36 12.89 -2.91
N ARG A 68 -9.35 12.39 -2.21
CA ARG A 68 -9.38 12.32 -0.75
C ARG A 68 -8.25 11.46 -0.20
N VAL A 69 -7.96 10.30 -0.81
CA VAL A 69 -6.81 9.45 -0.46
C VAL A 69 -5.50 10.21 -0.61
N GLN A 70 -5.29 10.92 -1.73
CA GLN A 70 -4.07 11.70 -1.97
C GLN A 70 -3.91 12.84 -0.94
N PHE A 71 -5.01 13.56 -0.66
CA PHE A 71 -5.02 14.61 0.37
C PHE A 71 -4.67 14.03 1.75
N MET A 72 -5.29 12.93 2.15
CA MET A 72 -5.06 12.29 3.44
C MET A 72 -3.62 11.83 3.60
N ARG A 73 -3.04 11.20 2.57
CA ARG A 73 -1.61 10.80 2.56
C ARG A 73 -0.68 11.99 2.72
N ALA A 74 -0.92 13.08 2.00
CA ALA A 74 -0.14 14.31 2.11
C ALA A 74 -0.21 14.89 3.53
N LYS A 75 -1.40 14.87 4.17
CA LYS A 75 -1.56 15.33 5.56
C LYS A 75 -0.89 14.40 6.56
N MET A 76 -1.01 13.08 6.41
CA MET A 76 -0.29 12.12 7.24
C MET A 76 1.23 12.34 7.14
N ALA A 77 1.77 12.56 5.93
CA ALA A 77 3.18 12.89 5.74
C ALA A 77 3.56 14.20 6.46
N THR A 78 2.75 15.26 6.34
CA THR A 78 2.96 16.55 7.02
C THR A 78 3.01 16.38 8.54
N TYR A 79 2.13 15.55 9.10
CA TYR A 79 2.08 15.27 10.53
C TYR A 79 3.06 14.17 10.98
N ARG A 80 3.87 13.63 10.07
CA ARG A 80 4.80 12.52 10.32
C ARG A 80 4.12 11.29 10.90
N ILE A 81 2.88 11.02 10.47
CA ILE A 81 2.14 9.82 10.86
C ILE A 81 2.59 8.68 9.93
N PRO A 82 3.15 7.60 10.46
CA PRO A 82 3.53 6.46 9.64
C PRO A 82 2.29 5.76 9.07
N ILE A 83 2.36 5.36 7.80
CA ILE A 83 1.32 4.54 7.19
C ILE A 83 1.66 3.08 7.48
N GLN A 84 0.80 2.40 8.25
CA GLN A 84 0.99 1.03 8.73
C GLN A 84 -0.27 0.20 8.42
N ARG A 85 -0.45 -0.14 7.14
CA ARG A 85 -1.62 -0.89 6.68
C ARG A 85 -1.70 -2.29 7.27
N SER A 86 -0.55 -2.91 7.50
CA SER A 86 -0.44 -4.24 8.10
C SER A 86 -1.07 -4.33 9.49
N LEU A 87 -1.13 -3.21 10.24
CA LEU A 87 -1.72 -3.16 11.58
C LEU A 87 -3.25 -2.95 11.57
N VAL A 88 -3.84 -2.52 10.45
CA VAL A 88 -5.25 -2.11 10.41
C VAL A 88 -6.11 -2.95 9.46
N THR A 89 -5.49 -3.70 8.56
CA THR A 89 -6.23 -4.59 7.64
C THR A 89 -5.46 -5.85 7.29
N THR A 90 -6.13 -6.99 7.37
CA THR A 90 -5.55 -8.29 7.00
C THR A 90 -5.34 -8.43 5.49
N SER A 91 -6.10 -7.68 4.67
CA SER A 91 -5.99 -7.75 3.21
C SER A 91 -4.71 -7.13 2.64
N MET A 92 -3.98 -6.36 3.45
CA MET A 92 -2.70 -5.73 3.11
C MET A 92 -1.63 -6.03 4.17
N ALA A 93 -1.71 -7.20 4.77
CA ALA A 93 -0.77 -7.68 5.76
C ALA A 93 -0.20 -9.04 5.37
N ALA A 94 1.07 -9.24 5.64
CA ALA A 94 1.64 -10.57 5.71
C ALA A 94 1.15 -11.26 6.98
N ARG A 95 0.87 -12.56 6.89
CA ARG A 95 0.45 -13.41 8.01
C ARG A 95 1.05 -14.80 7.84
N VAL A 96 1.42 -15.39 8.97
CA VAL A 96 1.88 -16.77 9.06
C VAL A 96 0.79 -17.61 9.70
N GLU A 97 0.44 -18.71 9.05
CA GLU A 97 -0.56 -19.67 9.51
C GLU A 97 -0.01 -21.10 9.38
N PRO A 98 -0.33 -22.00 10.32
CA PRO A 98 0.00 -23.42 10.16
C PRO A 98 -0.64 -24.00 8.90
N GLU A 99 0.06 -24.94 8.26
CA GLU A 99 -0.44 -25.68 7.11
C GLU A 99 -0.75 -27.14 7.50
N ASP A 100 -1.80 -27.74 6.91
CA ASP A 100 -2.28 -29.09 7.26
C ASP A 100 -1.20 -30.18 7.06
N ASN A 101 -0.30 -29.99 6.09
CA ASN A 101 0.79 -30.91 5.78
C ASN A 101 2.07 -30.65 6.59
N GLY A 102 1.98 -29.86 7.67
CA GLY A 102 3.12 -29.36 8.41
C GLY A 102 3.79 -28.17 7.71
N GLY A 103 4.51 -27.36 8.49
CA GLY A 103 5.11 -26.12 8.03
C GLY A 103 4.25 -24.90 8.34
N LEU A 104 4.80 -23.73 8.00
CA LEU A 104 4.21 -22.42 8.28
C LEU A 104 4.07 -21.64 6.97
N LYS A 105 2.83 -21.40 6.57
CA LYS A 105 2.50 -20.70 5.34
C LYS A 105 2.50 -19.20 5.58
N LEU A 106 3.41 -18.50 4.92
CA LEU A 106 3.43 -17.05 4.80
C LEU A 106 2.53 -16.63 3.64
N SER A 107 1.56 -15.76 3.92
CA SER A 107 0.67 -15.18 2.90
C SER A 107 0.68 -13.66 3.01
N PHE A 108 0.42 -12.95 1.90
CA PHE A 108 0.11 -11.53 1.91
C PHE A 108 -1.35 -11.33 1.48
N GLY A 109 -2.18 -10.85 2.39
CA GLY A 109 -3.62 -10.86 2.22
C GLY A 109 -4.12 -12.30 2.03
N LYS A 110 -4.64 -12.59 0.82
CA LYS A 110 -5.08 -13.95 0.45
C LYS A 110 -4.08 -14.70 -0.43
N MET A 111 -2.97 -14.08 -0.78
CA MET A 111 -2.00 -14.65 -1.70
C MET A 111 -0.92 -15.43 -0.93
N PRO A 112 -0.79 -16.73 -1.14
CA PRO A 112 0.30 -17.50 -0.53
C PRO A 112 1.64 -17.02 -1.14
N ILE A 113 2.64 -16.85 -0.28
CA ILE A 113 3.98 -16.42 -0.70
C ILE A 113 4.95 -17.59 -0.62
N HIS A 114 5.05 -18.23 0.56
CA HIS A 114 6.00 -19.31 0.83
C HIS A 114 5.53 -20.17 1.99
N VAL A 115 6.05 -21.40 2.08
CA VAL A 115 5.85 -22.31 3.22
C VAL A 115 7.21 -22.62 3.83
N PHE A 116 7.41 -22.23 5.07
CA PHE A 116 8.61 -22.53 5.83
C PHE A 116 8.51 -23.91 6.50
N ARG A 117 9.56 -24.74 6.36
CA ARG A 117 9.66 -26.05 6.99
C ARG A 117 11.03 -26.21 7.66
N GLY A 118 11.21 -27.33 8.36
CA GLY A 118 12.43 -27.60 9.14
C GLY A 118 12.40 -27.01 10.55
N ASP A 119 13.44 -27.32 11.31
CA ASP A 119 13.51 -27.02 12.76
C ASP A 119 13.47 -25.53 13.09
N ASP A 120 13.97 -24.67 12.19
CA ASP A 120 14.01 -23.21 12.37
C ASP A 120 12.83 -22.48 11.71
N SER A 121 11.83 -23.21 11.21
CA SER A 121 10.70 -22.67 10.44
C SER A 121 9.93 -21.58 11.19
N VAL A 122 9.68 -21.76 12.49
CA VAL A 122 8.94 -20.77 13.30
C VAL A 122 9.66 -19.43 13.34
N ALA A 123 10.94 -19.43 13.72
CA ALA A 123 11.72 -18.20 13.82
C ALA A 123 11.87 -17.50 12.45
N ARG A 124 12.02 -18.28 11.37
CA ARG A 124 12.13 -17.74 10.00
C ARG A 124 10.81 -17.16 9.52
N ALA A 125 9.70 -17.82 9.80
CA ALA A 125 8.38 -17.37 9.40
C ALA A 125 7.98 -16.08 10.12
N ASP A 126 8.20 -15.99 11.43
CA ASP A 126 7.91 -14.80 12.23
C ASP A 126 8.76 -13.59 11.77
N ASP A 127 10.06 -13.80 11.55
CA ASP A 127 10.97 -12.78 11.03
C ASP A 127 10.57 -12.32 9.62
N ALA A 128 10.14 -13.26 8.76
CA ALA A 128 9.66 -12.95 7.41
C ALA A 128 8.34 -12.18 7.44
N GLU A 129 7.39 -12.54 8.30
CA GLU A 129 6.13 -11.81 8.48
C GLU A 129 6.39 -10.35 8.85
N GLU A 130 7.21 -10.12 9.87
CA GLU A 130 7.53 -8.78 10.34
C GLU A 130 8.22 -7.93 9.26
N LYS A 131 9.23 -8.49 8.59
CA LYS A 131 9.99 -7.79 7.55
C LYS A 131 9.14 -7.51 6.31
N LEU A 132 8.29 -8.45 5.92
CA LEU A 132 7.41 -8.30 4.77
C LEU A 132 6.34 -7.22 5.05
N ASN A 133 5.78 -7.18 6.26
CA ASN A 133 4.86 -6.13 6.68
C ASN A 133 5.53 -4.75 6.60
N ARG A 134 6.73 -4.59 7.14
CA ARG A 134 7.50 -3.33 7.03
C ARG A 134 7.80 -2.94 5.58
N PHE A 135 8.12 -3.93 4.74
CA PHE A 135 8.37 -3.69 3.32
C PHE A 135 7.12 -3.16 2.62
N PHE A 136 5.95 -3.79 2.77
CA PHE A 136 4.71 -3.31 2.16
C PHE A 136 4.23 -1.97 2.75
N ASP A 137 4.41 -1.74 4.04
CA ASP A 137 4.08 -0.46 4.69
C ASP A 137 4.95 0.70 4.19
N SER A 138 6.16 0.42 3.64
CA SER A 138 7.00 1.41 2.97
C SER A 138 6.55 1.79 1.56
N GLU A 139 5.43 1.23 1.09
CA GLU A 139 4.84 1.48 -0.24
C GLU A 139 5.79 1.15 -1.41
N PRO A 140 6.31 -0.09 -1.46
CA PRO A 140 7.30 -0.48 -2.45
C PRO A 140 6.73 -0.57 -3.86
N THR A 141 7.65 -0.57 -4.84
CA THR A 141 7.37 -0.86 -6.25
C THR A 141 8.02 -2.18 -6.65
N LEU A 142 7.77 -2.63 -7.89
CA LEU A 142 8.40 -3.84 -8.42
C LEU A 142 9.93 -3.77 -8.48
N VAL A 143 10.51 -2.58 -8.65
CA VAL A 143 11.97 -2.40 -8.67
C VAL A 143 12.61 -2.50 -7.29
N ASP A 144 11.81 -2.40 -6.23
CA ASP A 144 12.27 -2.55 -4.85
C ASP A 144 12.36 -4.02 -4.42
N LEU A 145 11.82 -4.96 -5.22
CA LEU A 145 11.83 -6.39 -4.95
C LEU A 145 12.92 -7.07 -5.77
N ASP A 146 13.77 -7.84 -5.10
CA ASP A 146 14.77 -8.71 -5.70
C ASP A 146 14.65 -10.13 -5.11
N VAL A 147 14.62 -11.14 -5.99
CA VAL A 147 14.63 -12.56 -5.63
C VAL A 147 15.75 -13.23 -6.40
N THR A 148 16.82 -13.58 -5.68
CA THR A 148 18.01 -14.16 -6.28
C THR A 148 17.83 -15.66 -6.58
N ASN A 149 18.67 -16.23 -7.45
CA ASN A 149 18.58 -17.65 -7.82
C ASN A 149 19.04 -18.60 -6.71
N ASP A 150 19.73 -18.08 -5.69
CA ASP A 150 20.10 -18.82 -4.47
C ASP A 150 19.03 -18.71 -3.35
N GLY A 151 17.84 -18.19 -3.68
CA GLY A 151 16.68 -18.19 -2.80
C GLY A 151 16.61 -17.02 -1.82
N ILE A 152 17.49 -16.01 -1.92
CA ILE A 152 17.43 -14.84 -1.05
C ILE A 152 16.40 -13.85 -1.59
N VAL A 153 15.42 -13.50 -0.77
CA VAL A 153 14.41 -12.47 -1.06
C VAL A 153 14.79 -11.17 -0.39
N ARG A 154 14.88 -10.09 -1.18
CA ARG A 154 15.19 -8.74 -0.70
C ARG A 154 14.10 -7.75 -1.07
N GLY A 155 13.85 -6.81 -0.15
CA GLY A 155 12.98 -5.65 -0.38
C GLY A 155 13.75 -4.37 -0.08
N SER A 156 13.82 -3.45 -1.04
CA SER A 156 14.59 -2.20 -0.94
C SER A 156 16.04 -2.44 -0.47
N GLY A 157 16.68 -3.48 -1.02
CA GLY A 157 18.05 -3.89 -0.71
C GLY A 157 18.23 -4.65 0.62
N ARG A 158 17.21 -4.77 1.45
CA ARG A 158 17.26 -5.50 2.73
C ARG A 158 16.74 -6.92 2.58
N ARG A 159 17.41 -7.89 3.23
CA ARG A 159 16.92 -9.26 3.26
C ARG A 159 15.59 -9.35 4.00
N LEU A 160 14.58 -9.88 3.33
CA LEU A 160 13.26 -10.19 3.90
C LEU A 160 13.26 -11.60 4.47
N PHE A 161 13.56 -12.60 3.64
CA PHE A 161 13.70 -14.00 4.04
C PHE A 161 14.53 -14.78 3.01
N GLU A 162 14.68 -16.08 3.23
CA GLU A 162 15.37 -16.99 2.34
C GLU A 162 14.55 -18.26 2.19
N VAL A 163 14.47 -18.76 0.95
CA VAL A 163 13.97 -20.08 0.62
C VAL A 163 15.09 -21.09 0.86
N LYS A 164 14.89 -22.05 1.74
CA LYS A 164 15.89 -23.08 2.09
C LYS A 164 15.54 -24.42 1.51
N TRP A 165 16.55 -25.29 1.47
CA TRP A 165 16.37 -26.67 1.02
C TRP A 165 15.35 -27.44 1.89
N ASP A 166 15.33 -27.20 3.20
CA ASP A 166 14.42 -27.83 4.14
C ASP A 166 12.95 -27.49 3.89
N ASP A 167 12.68 -26.36 3.22
CA ASP A 167 11.32 -25.96 2.84
C ASP A 167 10.68 -26.89 1.82
N ARG A 168 11.47 -27.79 1.20
CA ARG A 168 11.00 -28.83 0.28
C ARG A 168 10.44 -30.07 0.99
N GLU A 169 10.60 -30.21 2.27
CA GLU A 169 10.15 -31.38 3.00
C GLU A 169 8.64 -31.61 2.78
N GLY A 170 8.29 -32.83 2.36
CA GLY A 170 6.91 -33.18 2.03
C GLY A 170 6.37 -32.62 0.70
N THR A 171 7.22 -32.08 -0.18
CA THR A 171 6.86 -31.64 -1.53
C THR A 171 7.71 -32.34 -2.58
N GLU A 172 7.17 -32.47 -3.81
CA GLU A 172 7.92 -32.92 -4.99
C GLU A 172 8.56 -31.74 -5.76
N GLU A 173 8.36 -30.51 -5.28
CA GLU A 173 8.79 -29.30 -5.97
C GLU A 173 10.31 -29.13 -5.88
N GLY A 174 10.94 -28.76 -7.00
CA GLY A 174 12.37 -28.46 -7.04
C GLY A 174 12.67 -27.06 -6.45
N MET A 175 13.90 -26.85 -5.99
CA MET A 175 14.32 -25.56 -5.40
C MET A 175 14.10 -24.39 -6.37
N ASP A 176 14.47 -24.54 -7.63
CA ASP A 176 14.30 -23.48 -8.65
C ASP A 176 12.82 -23.15 -8.86
N SER A 177 11.93 -24.16 -8.85
CA SER A 177 10.49 -23.97 -8.96
C SER A 177 9.92 -23.22 -7.76
N MET A 178 10.36 -23.54 -6.55
CA MET A 178 9.95 -22.82 -5.33
C MET A 178 10.38 -21.36 -5.35
N ILE A 179 11.62 -21.09 -5.77
CA ILE A 179 12.15 -19.71 -5.88
C ILE A 179 11.33 -18.91 -6.91
N GLU A 180 11.01 -19.53 -8.06
CA GLU A 180 10.21 -18.89 -9.09
C GLU A 180 8.76 -18.65 -8.64
N SER A 181 8.18 -19.60 -7.89
CA SER A 181 6.86 -19.45 -7.28
C SER A 181 6.84 -18.26 -6.30
N VAL A 182 7.84 -18.15 -5.43
CA VAL A 182 7.99 -17.01 -4.49
C VAL A 182 8.12 -15.70 -5.26
N ARG A 183 8.98 -15.65 -6.28
CA ARG A 183 9.16 -14.46 -7.14
C ARG A 183 7.84 -14.02 -7.74
N THR A 184 7.15 -14.93 -8.41
CA THR A 184 5.89 -14.67 -9.08
C THR A 184 4.81 -14.21 -8.10
N ASN A 185 4.69 -14.86 -6.94
CA ASN A 185 3.67 -14.54 -5.96
C ASN A 185 3.92 -13.18 -5.31
N LEU A 186 5.16 -12.83 -4.99
CA LEU A 186 5.52 -11.50 -4.48
C LEU A 186 5.29 -10.39 -5.50
N GLN A 187 5.61 -10.63 -6.77
CA GLN A 187 5.33 -9.67 -7.84
C GLN A 187 3.83 -9.43 -8.00
N ARG A 188 3.01 -10.49 -7.94
CA ARG A 188 1.54 -10.38 -7.97
C ARG A 188 1.01 -9.66 -6.74
N ALA A 189 1.53 -9.95 -5.55
CA ALA A 189 1.15 -9.27 -4.31
C ALA A 189 1.45 -7.77 -4.38
N LEU A 190 2.63 -7.38 -4.88
CA LEU A 190 3.01 -5.99 -5.11
C LEU A 190 2.12 -5.29 -6.14
N PHE A 191 1.82 -5.98 -7.24
CA PHE A 191 0.93 -5.43 -8.26
C PHE A 191 -0.46 -5.16 -7.68
N ASP A 192 -1.07 -6.14 -6.99
CA ASP A 192 -2.38 -5.99 -6.36
C ASP A 192 -2.37 -4.90 -5.27
N PHE A 193 -1.34 -4.86 -4.45
CA PHE A 193 -1.14 -3.83 -3.43
C PHE A 193 -1.10 -2.43 -4.05
N ASN A 194 -0.24 -2.20 -5.05
CA ASN A 194 -0.13 -0.90 -5.72
C ASN A 194 -1.42 -0.51 -6.46
N TYR A 195 -2.12 -1.51 -7.03
CA TYR A 195 -3.39 -1.28 -7.69
C TYR A 195 -4.50 -0.87 -6.71
N ARG A 196 -4.56 -1.47 -5.52
CA ARG A 196 -5.56 -1.16 -4.47
C ARG A 196 -5.30 0.18 -3.80
N THR A 197 -4.05 0.50 -3.52
CA THR A 197 -3.68 1.73 -2.82
C THR A 197 -3.72 2.97 -3.72
N ALA A 198 -3.93 2.79 -5.04
CA ALA A 198 -4.03 3.89 -6.01
C ALA A 198 -2.84 4.86 -5.97
N ILE A 199 -1.63 4.33 -5.73
CA ILE A 199 -0.41 5.13 -5.70
C ILE A 199 -0.11 5.65 -7.10
N ASP A 200 -0.58 6.85 -7.41
CA ASP A 200 -0.22 7.56 -8.62
C ASP A 200 1.06 8.34 -8.38
N ARG A 201 2.19 7.74 -8.73
CA ARG A 201 3.51 8.36 -8.60
C ARG A 201 3.85 9.33 -9.73
N SER A 202 3.02 9.42 -10.77
CA SER A 202 3.28 10.29 -11.93
C SER A 202 3.21 11.79 -11.60
N ARG A 203 2.72 12.16 -10.40
CA ARG A 203 2.60 13.55 -9.93
C ARG A 203 3.51 13.92 -8.77
N SER A 204 4.45 13.10 -8.39
CA SER A 204 5.37 13.37 -7.26
C SER A 204 6.66 14.06 -7.69
N GLN A 205 6.73 14.63 -8.88
CA GLN A 205 7.78 15.61 -9.19
C GLN A 205 7.38 16.94 -8.52
N PRO A 206 8.22 17.51 -7.64
CA PRO A 206 8.01 18.86 -7.18
C PRO A 206 7.99 19.76 -8.41
N ALA A 207 6.99 20.66 -8.47
CA ALA A 207 6.96 21.69 -9.48
C ALA A 207 8.32 22.40 -9.46
N GLU A 208 9.08 22.29 -10.55
CA GLU A 208 10.25 23.13 -10.75
C GLU A 208 9.76 24.56 -10.62
N THR A 209 10.23 25.24 -9.58
CA THR A 209 10.05 26.68 -9.43
C THR A 209 10.77 27.31 -10.60
N ASP A 210 9.99 27.74 -11.59
CA ASP A 210 10.46 28.56 -12.69
C ASP A 210 10.96 29.90 -12.12
N SER A 211 12.27 29.92 -11.80
CA SER A 211 13.00 31.09 -11.34
C SER A 211 13.63 31.81 -12.55
N SER A 212 12.86 32.06 -13.61
CA SER A 212 13.27 32.90 -14.72
C SER A 212 12.36 34.11 -14.90
N ASN A 213 12.30 34.96 -13.91
CA ASN A 213 11.89 36.34 -14.15
C ASN A 213 13.08 37.27 -13.94
N ASN A 214 13.86 37.32 -15.00
CA ASN A 214 15.00 38.18 -15.16
C ASN A 214 14.52 39.63 -15.29
N VAL A 215 14.83 40.40 -14.27
CA VAL A 215 14.72 41.86 -14.26
C VAL A 215 15.60 42.42 -15.37
N ARG A 216 15.01 42.99 -16.41
CA ARG A 216 15.65 43.97 -17.27
C ARG A 216 15.23 45.36 -16.83
N THR A 217 16.04 45.93 -15.99
CA THR A 217 16.12 47.37 -15.86
C THR A 217 16.87 47.94 -17.02
N SER A 218 16.23 48.72 -17.82
CA SER A 218 16.86 49.66 -18.76
C SER A 218 16.63 51.06 -18.23
N GLY A 219 17.67 51.69 -17.78
CA GLY A 219 17.78 53.14 -17.84
C GLY A 219 18.47 53.60 -19.13
N PRO A 220 18.65 54.82 -19.43
CA PRO A 220 18.58 56.02 -18.58
C PRO A 220 17.33 56.88 -18.82
#